data_c9444b98659129c05f0acf16d521ce06
#
_entry.id   c9444b98659129c05f0acf16d521ce06
#
_cell.length_a   1.000
_cell.length_b   1.000
_cell.length_c   1.000
_cell.angle_alpha   90.00
_cell.angle_beta   90.00
_cell.angle_gamma   90.00
#
_symmetry.space_group_name_H-M   'P 1'
#
loop_
_entity.id
_entity.type
_entity.pdbx_description
1 polymer ?
#
loop_
_entity_poly.entity_id
_entity_poly.type
_entity_poly.pdbx_seq_one_letter_code
_entity_poly.pdbx_strand_id
1 'polypeptide(L)'
;MPLQRFPGCLAPEDVERAWLLTFEYAGVASLGGLGNAVRRFAEGLLELGVKVTVITPSHGRHFDEGFARSVNLRAMSVVAEGDRIGLDGNRYHYRIGFERGELNGVELILVKGLDSATGSMLDDPSVYSKLPEKASLLARAMEALVPYVLANNEVPSVIHSNDWHTAIAGIRARQLFEDRKIYVPFVYTIHLFNDVTFPWHYASIDWSGLRDCPTYVWKVYRHEVSSHRELWETVGGHVERFAVMESDAFSSVSRAYLRNVVLPRVGEWLDGKSCVVYNSTDWRVEDAVRFAERAFGASDRSALRRRLLEWLPHLRAVPEDYGTGNTLWNARKSIGIRDDWTYEPLGYGPLFVFTGRLVFQKGPDLLIRAFREVLQEVPDARLIVIGIPSGDYALLGDLVSHASSMTNNVRIIASRSLGQDLLKAFVYSATALVMPSRWEPFGLSAVEAMAVGTPVIAYGVDGLSETVIDLRASAEEGTGFLVAPESVRELKDAMVTAAALSKAYEEGDRSLMGKAFVDVDWRRVRENAMRRVDSEFRQRATAVRLLDCYRKAVKMAQYRALSFG
;
A
#
# COMPACT_ATOMS: atom_id res chain seq x y z
N MET A 1 5.99 16.92 38.31
CA MET A 1 6.27 18.29 37.84
C MET A 1 5.63 18.42 36.48
N PRO A 2 4.77 19.40 36.22
CA PRO A 2 4.28 19.65 34.87
C PRO A 2 5.50 20.07 34.03
N LEU A 3 5.67 19.39 32.86
CA LEU A 3 6.67 19.75 31.88
C LEU A 3 6.44 21.21 31.49
N GLN A 4 7.41 22.08 31.75
CA GLN A 4 7.37 23.45 31.28
C GLN A 4 7.20 23.46 29.77
N ARG A 5 6.20 24.17 29.26
CA ARG A 5 6.03 24.40 27.82
C ARG A 5 7.24 25.21 27.34
N PHE A 6 8.09 24.59 26.53
CA PHE A 6 9.16 25.32 25.85
C PHE A 6 8.54 26.09 24.68
N PRO A 7 8.93 27.35 24.45
CA PRO A 7 8.46 28.11 23.28
C PRO A 7 8.79 27.33 22.00
N GLY A 8 7.79 27.06 21.16
CA GLY A 8 7.95 26.36 19.89
C GLY A 8 7.80 24.83 19.92
N CYS A 9 7.57 24.19 21.08
CA CYS A 9 7.32 22.75 21.18
C CYS A 9 5.86 22.46 21.54
N LEU A 10 5.28 21.44 20.86
CA LEU A 10 3.95 20.92 21.15
C LEU A 10 3.94 20.02 22.40
N ALA A 11 2.83 19.99 23.12
CA ALA A 11 2.58 18.93 24.09
C ALA A 11 2.26 17.60 23.33
N PRO A 12 2.60 16.43 23.88
CA PRO A 12 2.37 15.13 23.22
C PRO A 12 0.92 14.83 22.84
N GLU A 13 -0.02 15.45 23.53
CA GLU A 13 -1.47 15.34 23.29
C GLU A 13 -2.00 16.30 22.22
N ASP A 14 -1.22 17.28 21.76
CA ASP A 14 -1.68 18.40 20.91
C ASP A 14 -1.39 18.14 19.41
N VAL A 15 -1.63 16.94 18.91
CA VAL A 15 -1.54 16.65 17.47
C VAL A 15 -2.84 17.06 16.79
N GLU A 16 -2.90 18.33 16.36
CA GLU A 16 -4.12 18.90 15.78
C GLU A 16 -4.13 18.86 14.24
N ARG A 17 -2.95 18.92 13.61
CA ARG A 17 -2.80 18.96 12.14
C ARG A 17 -1.62 18.11 11.69
N ALA A 18 -1.85 17.18 10.77
CA ALA A 18 -0.82 16.34 10.17
C ALA A 18 -0.61 16.68 8.69
N TRP A 19 0.64 16.82 8.26
CA TRP A 19 1.02 16.77 6.86
C TRP A 19 1.37 15.34 6.48
N LEU A 20 0.73 14.80 5.44
CA LEU A 20 1.07 13.52 4.84
C LEU A 20 1.68 13.76 3.46
N LEU A 21 2.98 13.55 3.33
CA LEU A 21 3.68 13.63 2.06
C LEU A 21 3.65 12.24 1.42
N THR A 22 3.18 12.15 0.18
CA THR A 22 3.05 10.88 -0.53
C THR A 22 3.13 11.08 -2.05
N PHE A 23 3.52 10.03 -2.78
CA PHE A 23 3.43 10.02 -4.25
C PHE A 23 2.15 9.35 -4.75
N GLU A 24 1.53 8.50 -3.93
CA GLU A 24 0.23 7.93 -4.23
C GLU A 24 -0.81 8.38 -3.19
N TYR A 25 -1.96 8.80 -3.68
CA TYR A 25 -3.15 9.03 -2.86
C TYR A 25 -4.39 8.58 -3.64
N ALA A 26 -5.11 7.60 -3.10
CA ALA A 26 -6.27 7.04 -3.80
C ALA A 26 -7.34 8.12 -4.05
N GLY A 27 -7.71 8.29 -5.30
CA GLY A 27 -8.56 9.37 -5.79
C GLY A 27 -7.79 10.46 -6.54
N VAL A 28 -6.48 10.62 -6.29
CA VAL A 28 -5.58 11.48 -7.09
C VAL A 28 -4.79 10.64 -8.07
N ALA A 29 -3.88 9.82 -7.57
CA ALA A 29 -3.10 8.85 -8.34
C ALA A 29 -2.79 7.63 -7.48
N SER A 30 -2.89 6.43 -8.03
CA SER A 30 -2.60 5.19 -7.32
C SER A 30 -2.25 4.08 -8.30
N LEU A 31 -1.15 3.38 -8.05
CA LEU A 31 -0.70 2.21 -8.80
C LEU A 31 -0.69 0.95 -7.94
N GLY A 32 -0.61 1.10 -6.64
CA GLY A 32 -0.49 0.00 -5.70
C GLY A 32 -1.28 0.20 -4.41
N GLY A 33 -0.83 -0.47 -3.35
CA GLY A 33 -1.45 -0.38 -2.04
C GLY A 33 -1.16 0.92 -1.29
N LEU A 34 -0.10 1.66 -1.65
CA LEU A 34 0.33 2.87 -0.97
C LEU A 34 -0.76 3.95 -0.97
N GLY A 35 -1.36 4.22 -2.14
CA GLY A 35 -2.39 5.26 -2.26
C GLY A 35 -3.60 4.99 -1.37
N ASN A 36 -4.03 3.73 -1.28
CA ASN A 36 -5.10 3.32 -0.39
C ASN A 36 -4.68 3.40 1.09
N ALA A 37 -3.46 2.98 1.42
CA ALA A 37 -2.95 3.03 2.80
C ALA A 37 -2.90 4.46 3.34
N VAL A 38 -2.31 5.41 2.57
CA VAL A 38 -2.21 6.82 2.99
C VAL A 38 -3.58 7.48 3.05
N ARG A 39 -4.49 7.17 2.13
CA ARG A 39 -5.86 7.68 2.19
C ARG A 39 -6.55 7.25 3.49
N ARG A 40 -6.43 5.98 3.87
CA ARG A 40 -7.04 5.48 5.11
C ARG A 40 -6.37 6.02 6.36
N PHE A 41 -5.06 6.31 6.33
CA PHE A 41 -4.40 7.07 7.39
C PHE A 41 -5.04 8.45 7.55
N ALA A 42 -5.23 9.17 6.45
CA ALA A 42 -5.82 10.51 6.45
C ALA A 42 -7.26 10.49 6.98
N GLU A 43 -8.10 9.64 6.41
CA GLU A 43 -9.52 9.52 6.81
C GLU A 43 -9.66 9.06 8.28
N GLY A 44 -8.84 8.11 8.72
CA GLY A 44 -8.84 7.65 10.12
C GLY A 44 -8.37 8.71 11.11
N LEU A 45 -7.38 9.53 10.76
CA LEU A 45 -6.95 10.67 11.57
C LEU A 45 -8.05 11.74 11.67
N LEU A 46 -8.79 12.00 10.59
CA LEU A 46 -9.96 12.88 10.61
C LEU A 46 -11.03 12.37 11.58
N GLU A 47 -11.31 11.05 11.61
CA GLU A 47 -12.25 10.45 12.58
C GLU A 47 -11.82 10.65 14.03
N LEU A 48 -10.52 10.86 14.28
CA LEU A 48 -9.95 11.17 15.59
C LEU A 48 -9.86 12.69 15.87
N GLY A 49 -10.36 13.53 14.95
CA GLY A 49 -10.38 14.98 15.10
C GLY A 49 -9.07 15.67 14.66
N VAL A 50 -8.14 14.96 14.05
CA VAL A 50 -6.90 15.54 13.51
C VAL A 50 -7.15 16.08 12.11
N LYS A 51 -6.86 17.35 11.86
CA LYS A 51 -6.88 17.93 10.50
C LYS A 51 -5.74 17.35 9.69
N VAL A 52 -6.02 16.94 8.46
CA VAL A 52 -5.01 16.31 7.60
C VAL A 52 -4.87 17.08 6.30
N THR A 53 -3.62 17.41 5.95
CA THR A 53 -3.24 17.95 4.65
C THR A 53 -2.37 16.93 3.93
N VAL A 54 -2.82 16.42 2.79
CA VAL A 54 -2.03 15.55 1.91
C VAL A 54 -1.32 16.40 0.88
N ILE A 55 0.00 16.21 0.77
CA ILE A 55 0.87 16.90 -0.19
C ILE A 55 1.43 15.87 -1.16
N THR A 56 1.13 16.03 -2.45
CA THR A 56 1.50 15.07 -3.49
C THR A 56 1.80 15.78 -4.81
N PRO A 57 2.67 15.24 -5.67
CA PRO A 57 2.75 15.71 -7.04
C PRO A 57 1.38 15.63 -7.73
N SER A 58 1.11 16.51 -8.65
CA SER A 58 -0.20 16.60 -9.31
C SER A 58 -0.52 15.38 -10.20
N HIS A 59 0.52 14.74 -10.75
CA HIS A 59 0.41 13.67 -11.74
C HIS A 59 -0.55 14.01 -12.90
N GLY A 60 -0.64 15.30 -13.24
CA GLY A 60 -1.54 15.80 -14.27
C GLY A 60 -3.02 15.82 -13.87
N ARG A 61 -3.35 15.44 -12.63
CA ARG A 61 -4.73 15.31 -12.18
C ARG A 61 -5.50 16.62 -12.17
N HIS A 62 -4.80 17.75 -12.01
CA HIS A 62 -5.36 19.08 -12.08
C HIS A 62 -5.89 19.47 -13.48
N PHE A 63 -5.48 18.76 -14.55
CA PHE A 63 -6.01 18.93 -15.90
C PHE A 63 -7.37 18.25 -16.11
N ASP A 64 -7.74 17.33 -15.22
CA ASP A 64 -9.06 16.69 -15.25
C ASP A 64 -10.09 17.63 -14.62
N GLU A 65 -10.88 18.32 -15.46
CA GLU A 65 -11.91 19.27 -15.00
C GLU A 65 -12.97 18.61 -14.11
N GLY A 66 -13.28 17.33 -14.32
CA GLY A 66 -14.25 16.60 -13.50
C GLY A 66 -13.72 16.41 -12.09
N PHE A 67 -12.46 15.98 -11.97
CA PHE A 67 -11.77 15.88 -10.69
C PHE A 67 -11.62 17.25 -10.03
N ALA A 68 -11.10 18.25 -10.75
CA ALA A 68 -10.88 19.59 -10.20
C ALA A 68 -12.16 20.18 -9.59
N ARG A 69 -13.31 20.02 -10.28
CA ARG A 69 -14.62 20.42 -9.75
C ARG A 69 -15.05 19.60 -8.53
N SER A 70 -14.84 18.28 -8.56
CA SER A 70 -15.27 17.39 -7.47
C SER A 70 -14.57 17.67 -6.15
N VAL A 71 -13.31 18.13 -6.19
CA VAL A 71 -12.49 18.46 -5.00
C VAL A 71 -12.39 19.97 -4.74
N ASN A 72 -13.12 20.79 -5.51
CA ASN A 72 -13.05 22.27 -5.44
C ASN A 72 -11.61 22.81 -5.52
N LEU A 73 -10.85 22.31 -6.50
CA LEU A 73 -9.44 22.63 -6.67
C LEU A 73 -9.25 24.11 -7.04
N ARG A 74 -8.35 24.80 -6.35
CA ARG A 74 -8.05 26.22 -6.56
C ARG A 74 -6.56 26.48 -6.51
N ALA A 75 -6.07 27.32 -7.42
CA ALA A 75 -4.68 27.75 -7.41
C ALA A 75 -4.35 28.55 -6.14
N MET A 76 -3.20 28.23 -5.54
CA MET A 76 -2.63 28.99 -4.43
C MET A 76 -1.78 30.16 -4.96
N SER A 77 -1.75 31.28 -4.23
CA SER A 77 -0.96 32.47 -4.57
C SER A 77 0.52 32.34 -4.14
N VAL A 78 1.11 31.16 -4.32
CA VAL A 78 2.49 30.85 -3.92
C VAL A 78 3.18 30.06 -5.01
N VAL A 79 4.45 30.39 -5.27
CA VAL A 79 5.29 29.78 -6.32
C VAL A 79 6.67 29.50 -5.73
N ALA A 80 7.21 28.31 -6.00
CA ALA A 80 8.63 28.00 -5.80
C ALA A 80 9.33 28.10 -7.15
N GLU A 81 10.35 28.94 -7.25
CA GLU A 81 11.08 29.18 -8.50
C GLU A 81 12.59 29.28 -8.20
N GLY A 82 13.41 28.69 -9.04
CA GLY A 82 14.85 28.72 -8.89
C GLY A 82 15.58 27.82 -9.87
N ASP A 83 16.87 27.66 -9.65
CA ASP A 83 17.72 26.77 -10.42
C ASP A 83 18.24 25.62 -9.57
N ARG A 84 18.29 24.43 -10.15
CA ARG A 84 19.03 23.28 -9.63
C ARG A 84 20.32 23.16 -10.44
N ILE A 85 21.42 22.79 -9.80
CA ILE A 85 22.71 22.60 -10.46
C ILE A 85 22.95 21.09 -10.57
N GLY A 86 23.04 20.55 -11.78
CA GLY A 86 23.30 19.14 -12.02
C GLY A 86 24.76 18.75 -11.76
N LEU A 87 25.04 17.45 -11.67
CA LEU A 87 26.41 16.92 -11.59
C LEU A 87 27.26 17.26 -12.84
N ASP A 88 26.61 17.56 -13.94
CA ASP A 88 27.18 18.04 -15.18
C ASP A 88 27.54 19.56 -15.17
N GLY A 89 27.23 20.25 -14.05
CA GLY A 89 27.41 21.68 -13.88
C GLY A 89 26.35 22.54 -14.58
N ASN A 90 25.39 21.92 -15.26
CA ASN A 90 24.31 22.64 -15.93
C ASN A 90 23.26 23.14 -14.93
N ARG A 91 22.60 24.26 -15.31
CA ARG A 91 21.47 24.79 -14.55
C ARG A 91 20.16 24.27 -15.11
N TYR A 92 19.34 23.76 -14.21
CA TYR A 92 18.00 23.23 -14.49
C TYR A 92 16.99 24.12 -13.79
N HIS A 93 16.41 25.05 -14.53
CA HIS A 93 15.38 25.95 -14.00
C HIS A 93 14.14 25.16 -13.63
N TYR A 94 13.48 25.53 -12.53
CA TYR A 94 12.19 24.98 -12.13
C TYR A 94 11.22 26.10 -11.70
N ARG A 95 9.95 25.85 -11.97
CA ARG A 95 8.87 26.73 -11.56
C ARG A 95 7.68 25.89 -11.12
N ILE A 96 7.42 25.89 -9.81
CA ILE A 96 6.43 25.02 -9.15
C ILE A 96 5.28 25.85 -8.63
N GLY A 97 4.05 25.44 -8.96
CA GLY A 97 2.82 25.99 -8.42
C GLY A 97 2.10 24.98 -7.53
N PHE A 98 1.08 25.46 -6.86
CA PHE A 98 0.29 24.64 -5.92
C PHE A 98 -1.19 24.86 -6.19
N GLU A 99 -1.96 23.77 -6.02
CA GLU A 99 -3.40 23.81 -6.01
C GLU A 99 -3.93 23.16 -4.75
N ARG A 100 -4.89 23.83 -4.09
CA ARG A 100 -5.54 23.38 -2.87
C ARG A 100 -6.95 22.93 -3.18
N GLY A 101 -7.35 21.78 -2.65
CA GLY A 101 -8.69 21.21 -2.75
C GLY A 101 -9.02 20.36 -1.54
N GLU A 102 -10.15 19.66 -1.59
CA GLU A 102 -10.59 18.78 -0.51
C GLU A 102 -11.18 17.48 -1.09
N LEU A 103 -10.73 16.33 -0.60
CA LEU A 103 -11.27 15.02 -0.95
C LEU A 103 -11.70 14.29 0.33
N ASN A 104 -12.99 14.03 0.49
CA ASN A 104 -13.57 13.36 1.66
C ASN A 104 -13.21 14.01 3.01
N GLY A 105 -13.18 15.35 3.07
CA GLY A 105 -12.79 16.09 4.27
C GLY A 105 -11.28 16.22 4.49
N VAL A 106 -10.47 15.56 3.66
CA VAL A 106 -9.01 15.68 3.67
C VAL A 106 -8.58 16.81 2.77
N GLU A 107 -7.80 17.76 3.30
CA GLU A 107 -7.20 18.81 2.49
C GLU A 107 -6.14 18.24 1.56
N LEU A 108 -6.18 18.62 0.28
CA LEU A 108 -5.20 18.26 -0.73
C LEU A 108 -4.38 19.47 -1.14
N ILE A 109 -3.07 19.31 -1.24
CA ILE A 109 -2.17 20.23 -1.92
C ILE A 109 -1.49 19.46 -3.07
N LEU A 110 -1.86 19.79 -4.31
CA LEU A 110 -1.23 19.27 -5.51
C LEU A 110 -0.06 20.17 -5.90
N VAL A 111 1.12 19.57 -6.02
CA VAL A 111 2.35 20.24 -6.46
C VAL A 111 2.49 20.04 -7.95
N LYS A 112 2.45 21.12 -8.74
CA LYS A 112 2.45 21.09 -10.22
C LYS A 112 3.54 21.92 -10.85
N GLY A 113 3.86 21.65 -12.11
CA GLY A 113 4.74 22.50 -12.90
C GLY A 113 4.03 23.73 -13.46
N LEU A 114 4.73 24.85 -13.50
CA LEU A 114 4.27 26.09 -14.16
C LEU A 114 4.98 26.38 -15.48
N ASP A 115 5.98 25.58 -15.82
CA ASP A 115 6.66 25.56 -17.12
C ASP A 115 6.71 24.12 -17.66
N SER A 116 7.06 23.97 -18.94
CA SER A 116 7.04 22.67 -19.60
C SER A 116 8.07 21.68 -19.04
N ALA A 117 9.23 22.14 -18.59
CA ALA A 117 10.27 21.28 -18.04
C ALA A 117 9.84 20.70 -16.66
N THR A 118 9.38 21.56 -15.76
CA THR A 118 8.89 21.18 -14.43
C THR A 118 7.60 20.35 -14.55
N GLY A 119 6.67 20.74 -15.43
CA GLY A 119 5.42 20.02 -15.69
C GLY A 119 5.63 18.63 -16.26
N SER A 120 6.61 18.46 -17.16
CA SER A 120 6.94 17.14 -17.70
C SER A 120 7.36 16.12 -16.64
N MET A 121 7.68 16.57 -15.43
CA MET A 121 8.03 15.72 -14.28
C MET A 121 6.86 15.63 -13.29
N LEU A 122 6.43 16.75 -12.69
CA LEU A 122 5.42 16.76 -11.64
C LEU A 122 4.02 16.36 -12.12
N ASP A 123 3.70 16.68 -13.38
CA ASP A 123 2.38 16.46 -13.98
C ASP A 123 2.30 15.19 -14.83
N ASP A 124 3.40 14.41 -14.91
CA ASP A 124 3.41 13.13 -15.59
C ASP A 124 2.46 12.17 -14.89
N PRO A 125 1.44 11.64 -15.59
CA PRO A 125 0.45 10.72 -15.00
C PRO A 125 1.04 9.39 -14.55
N SER A 126 2.21 9.01 -15.06
CA SER A 126 2.96 7.87 -14.55
C SER A 126 3.62 8.23 -13.22
N VAL A 127 3.06 7.72 -12.13
CA VAL A 127 3.45 8.07 -10.75
C VAL A 127 4.96 7.93 -10.54
N TYR A 128 5.53 6.82 -11.01
CA TYR A 128 6.93 6.45 -10.78
C TYR A 128 7.86 6.71 -11.95
N SER A 129 7.41 7.41 -13.00
CA SER A 129 8.32 7.89 -14.05
C SER A 129 9.16 9.05 -13.52
N LYS A 130 10.42 9.15 -13.98
CA LYS A 130 11.36 10.23 -13.60
C LYS A 130 11.38 10.47 -12.08
N LEU A 131 11.29 9.40 -11.31
CA LEU A 131 11.03 9.44 -9.87
C LEU A 131 12.06 10.26 -9.08
N PRO A 132 13.40 10.14 -9.33
CA PRO A 132 14.39 10.95 -8.61
C PRO A 132 14.21 12.46 -8.79
N GLU A 133 13.93 12.90 -10.02
CA GLU A 133 13.71 14.31 -10.35
C GLU A 133 12.40 14.83 -9.75
N LYS A 134 11.35 14.04 -9.85
CA LYS A 134 10.04 14.37 -9.27
C LYS A 134 10.12 14.51 -7.75
N ALA A 135 10.84 13.60 -7.07
CA ALA A 135 11.06 13.65 -5.61
C ALA A 135 11.90 14.89 -5.20
N SER A 136 12.93 15.22 -5.97
CA SER A 136 13.73 16.43 -5.77
C SER A 136 12.89 17.71 -5.91
N LEU A 137 12.03 17.78 -6.93
CA LEU A 137 11.12 18.93 -7.10
C LEU A 137 10.09 19.05 -5.98
N LEU A 138 9.60 17.93 -5.43
CA LEU A 138 8.76 17.96 -4.26
C LEU A 138 9.49 18.54 -3.03
N ALA A 139 10.78 18.26 -2.88
CA ALA A 139 11.60 18.85 -1.83
C ALA A 139 11.78 20.36 -2.04
N ARG A 140 12.02 20.82 -3.29
CA ARG A 140 12.08 22.25 -3.65
C ARG A 140 10.76 22.97 -3.40
N ALA A 141 9.63 22.30 -3.61
CA ALA A 141 8.30 22.87 -3.33
C ALA A 141 8.16 23.33 -1.88
N MET A 142 8.83 22.66 -0.92
CA MET A 142 8.78 23.03 0.49
C MET A 142 9.35 24.44 0.75
N GLU A 143 10.26 24.94 -0.10
CA GLU A 143 10.87 26.27 0.05
C GLU A 143 9.86 27.42 -0.06
N ALA A 144 8.75 27.19 -0.77
CA ALA A 144 7.67 28.15 -0.86
C ALA A 144 6.47 27.78 0.06
N LEU A 145 6.17 26.50 0.20
CA LEU A 145 5.02 26.05 0.97
C LEU A 145 5.19 26.30 2.49
N VAL A 146 6.39 26.07 3.05
CA VAL A 146 6.64 26.32 4.47
C VAL A 146 6.49 27.80 4.84
N PRO A 147 7.11 28.77 4.15
CA PRO A 147 6.85 30.19 4.40
C PRO A 147 5.39 30.59 4.26
N TYR A 148 4.68 30.01 3.28
CA TYR A 148 3.25 30.27 3.08
C TYR A 148 2.41 29.87 4.31
N VAL A 149 2.59 28.64 4.82
CA VAL A 149 1.81 28.19 6.00
C VAL A 149 2.20 28.91 7.27
N LEU A 150 3.47 29.34 7.40
CA LEU A 150 3.89 30.21 8.51
C LEU A 150 3.15 31.56 8.49
N ALA A 151 3.04 32.17 7.30
CA ALA A 151 2.35 33.46 7.15
C ALA A 151 0.83 33.34 7.41
N ASN A 152 0.25 32.15 7.21
CA ASN A 152 -1.18 31.91 7.38
C ASN A 152 -1.56 31.22 8.70
N ASN A 153 -0.61 31.01 9.63
CA ASN A 153 -0.80 30.26 10.88
C ASN A 153 -1.34 28.83 10.66
N GLU A 154 -0.89 28.16 9.60
CA GLU A 154 -1.30 26.81 9.23
C GLU A 154 -0.19 25.77 9.50
N VAL A 155 0.70 26.03 10.46
CA VAL A 155 1.83 25.15 10.79
C VAL A 155 1.33 23.75 11.19
N PRO A 156 1.89 22.67 10.61
CA PRO A 156 1.50 21.33 11.01
C PRO A 156 2.06 20.95 12.39
N SER A 157 1.32 20.12 13.11
CA SER A 157 1.78 19.50 14.36
C SER A 157 2.78 18.36 14.10
N VAL A 158 2.75 17.78 12.89
CA VAL A 158 3.64 16.70 12.48
C VAL A 158 3.79 16.67 10.95
N ILE A 159 5.00 16.38 10.47
CA ILE A 159 5.30 16.08 9.07
C ILE A 159 5.50 14.58 8.97
N HIS A 160 4.74 13.91 8.11
CA HIS A 160 4.81 12.48 7.90
C HIS A 160 5.09 12.14 6.43
N SER A 161 6.26 11.62 6.15
CA SER A 161 6.68 11.15 4.83
C SER A 161 6.42 9.65 4.66
N ASN A 162 5.91 9.27 3.50
CA ASN A 162 5.59 7.90 3.14
C ASN A 162 6.50 7.43 2.00
N ASP A 163 7.35 6.43 2.28
CA ASP A 163 8.39 5.88 1.41
C ASP A 163 9.47 6.88 0.95
N TRP A 164 10.56 6.37 0.37
CA TRP A 164 11.80 7.09 0.11
C TRP A 164 11.67 8.36 -0.75
N HIS A 165 10.72 8.36 -1.68
CA HIS A 165 10.53 9.47 -2.62
C HIS A 165 9.96 10.75 -1.97
N THR A 166 9.48 10.68 -0.74
CA THR A 166 9.06 11.85 0.04
C THR A 166 10.01 12.23 1.18
N ALA A 167 11.02 11.39 1.42
CA ALA A 167 11.93 11.54 2.55
C ALA A 167 12.61 12.92 2.60
N ILE A 168 13.28 13.31 1.49
CA ILE A 168 14.01 14.58 1.44
C ILE A 168 13.06 15.77 1.55
N ALA A 169 11.87 15.70 0.97
CA ALA A 169 10.86 16.77 1.10
C ALA A 169 10.43 16.97 2.56
N GLY A 170 10.18 15.88 3.31
CA GLY A 170 9.85 15.97 4.74
C GLY A 170 10.98 16.53 5.59
N ILE A 171 12.22 16.08 5.37
CA ILE A 171 13.40 16.58 6.08
C ILE A 171 13.66 18.05 5.74
N ARG A 172 13.49 18.45 4.46
CA ARG A 172 13.63 19.84 4.04
C ARG A 172 12.57 20.73 4.68
N ALA A 173 11.32 20.29 4.71
CA ALA A 173 10.25 21.03 5.40
C ALA A 173 10.58 21.22 6.88
N ARG A 174 11.01 20.17 7.58
CA ARG A 174 11.45 20.25 8.97
C ARG A 174 12.57 21.28 9.14
N GLN A 175 13.63 21.22 8.30
CA GLN A 175 14.75 22.17 8.35
C GLN A 175 14.28 23.62 8.19
N LEU A 176 13.33 23.89 7.29
CA LEU A 176 12.78 25.23 7.08
C LEU A 176 11.98 25.76 8.28
N PHE A 177 11.27 24.90 9.01
CA PHE A 177 10.63 25.26 10.27
C PHE A 177 11.66 25.51 11.38
N GLU A 178 12.69 24.68 11.48
CA GLU A 178 13.77 24.83 12.48
C GLU A 178 14.57 26.13 12.28
N ASP A 179 14.73 26.62 11.05
CA ASP A 179 15.29 27.94 10.76
C ASP A 179 14.51 29.08 11.45
N ARG A 180 13.25 28.85 11.77
CA ARG A 180 12.37 29.76 12.49
C ARG A 180 12.18 29.38 13.94
N LYS A 181 13.01 28.45 14.45
CA LYS A 181 12.94 27.92 15.83
C LYS A 181 11.60 27.25 16.14
N ILE A 182 10.96 26.65 15.13
CA ILE A 182 9.75 25.84 15.24
C ILE A 182 10.13 24.38 15.00
N TYR A 183 10.02 23.56 16.03
CA TYR A 183 10.48 22.16 16.00
C TYR A 183 9.31 21.22 15.70
N VAL A 184 8.96 21.12 14.43
CA VAL A 184 7.90 20.21 13.97
C VAL A 184 8.44 18.77 13.95
N PRO A 185 7.76 17.80 14.60
CA PRO A 185 8.14 16.39 14.54
C PRO A 185 8.13 15.85 13.11
N PHE A 186 9.10 15.02 12.78
CA PHE A 186 9.21 14.32 11.51
C PHE A 186 9.03 12.82 11.69
N VAL A 187 8.01 12.24 11.07
CA VAL A 187 7.72 10.81 11.04
C VAL A 187 7.96 10.26 9.64
N TYR A 188 8.54 9.07 9.56
CA TYR A 188 8.81 8.39 8.30
C TYR A 188 8.21 6.98 8.31
N THR A 189 7.36 6.65 7.32
CA THR A 189 6.78 5.30 7.17
C THR A 189 7.39 4.57 5.98
N ILE A 190 7.85 3.34 6.23
CA ILE A 190 8.32 2.40 5.21
C ILE A 190 7.18 1.41 4.92
N HIS A 191 6.50 1.60 3.79
CA HIS A 191 5.49 0.66 3.31
C HIS A 191 6.14 -0.51 2.57
N LEU A 192 7.15 -0.21 1.76
CA LEU A 192 8.01 -1.19 1.09
C LEU A 192 9.44 -0.68 1.10
N PHE A 193 10.35 -1.42 1.71
CA PHE A 193 11.76 -1.04 1.75
C PHE A 193 12.38 -1.13 0.35
N ASN A 194 12.96 -0.03 -0.11
CA ASN A 194 13.66 0.08 -1.38
C ASN A 194 15.13 0.46 -1.11
N ASP A 195 16.06 -0.30 -1.63
CA ASP A 195 17.49 -0.06 -1.40
C ASP A 195 18.05 0.98 -2.42
N VAL A 196 17.48 2.19 -2.36
CA VAL A 196 17.82 3.27 -3.30
C VAL A 196 18.94 4.12 -2.74
N THR A 197 20.00 4.31 -3.53
CA THR A 197 21.18 5.07 -3.17
C THR A 197 21.47 6.18 -4.15
N PHE A 198 21.89 7.35 -3.62
CA PHE A 198 22.34 8.48 -4.40
C PHE A 198 23.58 9.13 -3.76
N PRO A 199 24.43 9.83 -4.54
CA PRO A 199 25.46 10.70 -3.98
C PRO A 199 24.82 11.85 -3.18
N TRP A 200 25.56 12.47 -2.24
CA TRP A 200 25.06 13.60 -1.44
C TRP A 200 24.46 14.72 -2.30
N HIS A 201 24.98 14.93 -3.50
CA HIS A 201 24.46 15.91 -4.44
C HIS A 201 22.95 15.82 -4.61
N TYR A 202 22.37 14.61 -4.63
CA TYR A 202 20.93 14.41 -4.79
C TYR A 202 20.10 15.08 -3.68
N ALA A 203 20.56 15.00 -2.43
CA ALA A 203 19.89 15.65 -1.31
C ALA A 203 20.25 17.12 -1.14
N SER A 204 21.46 17.51 -1.58
CA SER A 204 22.12 18.79 -1.30
C SER A 204 21.33 20.02 -1.72
N ILE A 205 21.86 21.17 -1.28
CA ILE A 205 21.34 22.50 -1.63
C ILE A 205 21.28 22.72 -3.16
N ASP A 206 22.16 22.09 -3.90
CA ASP A 206 22.24 22.25 -5.36
C ASP A 206 21.09 21.52 -6.07
N TRP A 207 20.59 20.38 -5.54
CA TRP A 207 19.58 19.59 -6.22
C TRP A 207 18.22 19.58 -5.53
N SER A 208 18.12 19.03 -4.32
CA SER A 208 16.86 18.93 -3.56
C SER A 208 16.65 20.04 -2.52
N GLY A 209 17.63 20.93 -2.36
CA GLY A 209 17.52 22.09 -1.47
C GLY A 209 17.90 21.84 -0.02
N LEU A 210 18.30 20.62 0.37
CA LEU A 210 18.72 20.35 1.75
C LEU A 210 20.07 20.97 2.04
N ARG A 211 20.16 21.82 3.06
CA ARG A 211 21.43 22.43 3.49
C ARG A 211 22.17 21.46 4.41
N ASP A 212 23.50 21.45 4.27
CA ASP A 212 24.35 20.77 5.23
C ASP A 212 24.48 21.62 6.50
N CYS A 213 23.73 21.26 7.51
CA CYS A 213 23.76 21.90 8.82
C CYS A 213 23.64 20.85 9.92
N PRO A 214 23.95 21.22 11.18
CA PRO A 214 23.82 20.29 12.30
C PRO A 214 22.42 19.69 12.41
N THR A 215 22.37 18.39 12.61
CA THR A 215 21.16 17.62 12.89
C THR A 215 21.35 16.77 14.14
N TYR A 216 20.27 16.48 14.82
CA TYR A 216 20.27 15.76 16.07
C TYR A 216 19.80 14.32 15.85
N VAL A 217 20.66 13.36 16.12
CA VAL A 217 20.44 11.95 15.78
C VAL A 217 20.43 11.09 17.04
N TRP A 218 19.48 10.17 17.11
CA TRP A 218 19.47 9.12 18.12
C TRP A 218 20.48 8.02 17.74
N LYS A 219 21.44 7.75 18.63
CA LYS A 219 22.37 6.62 18.50
C LYS A 219 22.35 5.75 19.76
N VAL A 220 21.90 4.52 19.60
CA VAL A 220 21.87 3.44 20.61
C VAL A 220 21.26 3.86 21.95
N TYR A 221 21.96 4.60 22.77
CA TYR A 221 21.49 5.07 24.07
C TYR A 221 21.80 6.55 24.33
N ARG A 222 22.22 7.26 23.30
CA ARG A 222 22.55 8.67 23.39
C ARG A 222 22.15 9.41 22.12
N HIS A 223 21.98 10.71 22.28
CA HIS A 223 21.83 11.60 21.14
C HIS A 223 23.21 12.18 20.77
N GLU A 224 23.41 12.32 19.48
CA GLU A 224 24.62 12.96 18.93
C GLU A 224 24.21 14.05 17.96
N VAL A 225 25.04 15.07 17.85
CA VAL A 225 24.97 16.08 16.81
C VAL A 225 25.87 15.63 15.68
N SER A 226 25.32 15.59 14.46
CA SER A 226 26.04 15.31 13.22
C SER A 226 25.67 16.39 12.19
N SER A 227 26.20 16.35 10.98
CA SER A 227 25.64 17.13 9.88
C SER A 227 24.80 16.24 8.96
N HIS A 228 23.89 16.84 8.20
CA HIS A 228 23.07 16.08 7.23
C HIS A 228 23.95 15.32 6.23
N ARG A 229 25.03 15.96 5.75
CA ARG A 229 25.98 15.35 4.82
C ARG A 229 26.75 14.20 5.46
N GLU A 230 27.32 14.41 6.65
CA GLU A 230 28.04 13.38 7.38
C GLU A 230 27.13 12.15 7.62
N LEU A 231 25.87 12.38 8.00
CA LEU A 231 24.91 11.32 8.21
C LEU A 231 24.59 10.58 6.89
N TRP A 232 24.39 11.32 5.79
CA TRP A 232 24.18 10.74 4.48
C TRP A 232 25.33 9.84 4.03
N GLU A 233 26.57 10.32 4.21
CA GLU A 233 27.78 9.58 3.86
C GLU A 233 27.95 8.33 4.78
N THR A 234 27.63 8.46 6.07
CA THR A 234 27.64 7.33 7.03
C THR A 234 26.70 6.20 6.62
N VAL A 235 25.54 6.51 6.08
CA VAL A 235 24.59 5.49 5.60
C VAL A 235 24.83 5.08 4.15
N GLY A 236 25.93 5.51 3.52
CA GLY A 236 26.29 5.16 2.13
C GLY A 236 25.34 5.72 1.08
N GLY A 237 24.69 6.85 1.33
CA GLY A 237 23.74 7.48 0.43
C GLY A 237 22.38 6.79 0.31
N HIS A 238 22.08 5.82 1.19
CA HIS A 238 20.80 5.13 1.23
C HIS A 238 19.69 6.05 1.77
N VAL A 239 18.74 6.42 0.90
CA VAL A 239 17.70 7.41 1.23
C VAL A 239 16.84 6.98 2.41
N GLU A 240 16.41 5.71 2.46
CA GLU A 240 15.56 5.23 3.56
C GLU A 240 16.29 5.14 4.89
N ARG A 241 17.57 4.71 4.87
CA ARG A 241 18.40 4.72 6.07
C ARG A 241 18.59 6.15 6.59
N PHE A 242 18.87 7.08 5.69
CA PHE A 242 18.98 8.49 6.02
C PHE A 242 17.68 9.03 6.61
N ALA A 243 16.53 8.75 5.97
CA ALA A 243 15.23 9.19 6.45
C ALA A 243 14.89 8.64 7.85
N VAL A 244 15.18 7.35 8.09
CA VAL A 244 15.02 6.75 9.42
C VAL A 244 15.93 7.39 10.45
N MET A 245 17.19 7.67 10.12
CA MET A 245 18.12 8.35 11.02
C MET A 245 17.62 9.74 11.40
N GLU A 246 17.18 10.51 10.42
CA GLU A 246 16.68 11.88 10.57
C GLU A 246 15.31 11.96 11.26
N SER A 247 14.46 10.94 11.16
CA SER A 247 13.13 10.98 11.73
C SER A 247 13.12 11.00 13.26
N ASP A 248 12.14 11.64 13.86
CA ASP A 248 11.87 11.59 15.30
C ASP A 248 11.23 10.26 15.69
N ALA A 249 10.42 9.69 14.80
CA ALA A 249 9.94 8.32 14.87
C ALA A 249 9.78 7.77 13.44
N PHE A 250 9.88 6.46 13.27
CA PHE A 250 9.55 5.82 12.01
C PHE A 250 8.63 4.64 12.22
N SER A 251 7.89 4.28 11.19
CA SER A 251 6.99 3.14 11.26
C SER A 251 7.15 2.20 10.08
N SER A 252 6.71 0.97 10.29
CA SER A 252 6.47 0.01 9.24
C SER A 252 5.10 -0.64 9.41
N VAL A 253 4.66 -1.33 8.36
CA VAL A 253 3.27 -1.78 8.20
C VAL A 253 2.95 -3.11 8.88
N SER A 254 3.97 -3.79 9.42
CA SER A 254 3.80 -4.97 10.29
C SER A 254 5.02 -5.14 11.20
N ARG A 255 4.84 -5.87 12.31
CA ARG A 255 5.92 -6.14 13.27
C ARG A 255 6.95 -7.10 12.67
N ALA A 256 6.51 -8.13 11.97
CA ALA A 256 7.40 -9.09 11.35
C ALA A 256 8.23 -8.43 10.24
N TYR A 257 7.62 -7.62 9.38
CA TYR A 257 8.35 -6.88 8.36
C TYR A 257 9.33 -5.87 8.96
N LEU A 258 8.92 -5.16 10.01
CA LEU A 258 9.82 -4.26 10.75
C LEU A 258 11.05 -5.01 11.26
N ARG A 259 10.86 -6.16 11.94
CA ARG A 259 11.95 -6.92 12.59
C ARG A 259 12.81 -7.70 11.60
N ASN A 260 12.19 -8.32 10.61
CA ASN A 260 12.90 -9.23 9.71
C ASN A 260 13.53 -8.53 8.50
N VAL A 261 12.97 -7.37 8.11
CA VAL A 261 13.37 -6.69 6.87
C VAL A 261 13.91 -5.30 7.13
N VAL A 262 13.16 -4.45 7.86
CA VAL A 262 13.51 -3.03 8.01
C VAL A 262 14.66 -2.84 8.98
N LEU A 263 14.52 -3.27 10.23
CA LEU A 263 15.55 -3.07 11.27
C LEU A 263 16.93 -3.63 10.90
N PRO A 264 17.06 -4.85 10.33
CA PRO A 264 18.36 -5.35 9.89
C PRO A 264 19.04 -4.47 8.82
N ARG A 265 18.25 -3.71 8.04
CA ARG A 265 18.76 -2.84 6.97
C ARG A 265 19.06 -1.42 7.43
N VAL A 266 18.24 -0.86 8.32
CA VAL A 266 18.41 0.52 8.79
C VAL A 266 19.26 0.61 10.06
N GLY A 267 19.30 -0.46 10.86
CA GLY A 267 20.02 -0.56 12.13
C GLY A 267 19.09 -0.96 13.28
N GLU A 268 19.32 -2.13 13.89
CA GLU A 268 18.50 -2.68 14.97
C GLU A 268 18.44 -1.76 16.20
N TRP A 269 19.50 -0.97 16.44
CA TRP A 269 19.57 0.01 17.52
C TRP A 269 18.59 1.17 17.39
N LEU A 270 17.94 1.33 16.22
CA LEU A 270 16.88 2.32 15.97
C LEU A 270 15.49 1.86 16.41
N ASP A 271 15.34 0.60 16.88
CA ASP A 271 14.05 0.06 17.33
C ASP A 271 13.40 0.93 18.43
N GLY A 272 14.20 1.59 19.25
CA GLY A 272 13.71 2.51 20.28
C GLY A 272 12.80 3.62 19.77
N LYS A 273 12.89 4.03 18.50
CA LYS A 273 12.02 5.02 17.86
C LYS A 273 11.09 4.43 16.79
N SER A 274 11.06 3.11 16.64
CA SER A 274 10.16 2.44 15.71
C SER A 274 8.71 2.39 16.20
N CYS A 275 7.79 2.28 15.26
CA CYS A 275 6.37 2.03 15.47
C CYS A 275 5.89 0.95 14.51
N VAL A 276 4.80 0.29 14.86
CA VAL A 276 4.06 -0.60 13.94
C VAL A 276 2.69 0.02 13.69
N VAL A 277 2.44 0.39 12.43
CA VAL A 277 1.18 0.97 12.00
C VAL A 277 0.61 0.10 10.89
N TYR A 278 -0.33 -0.77 11.22
CA TYR A 278 -0.96 -1.65 10.24
C TYR A 278 -1.74 -0.86 9.19
N ASN A 279 -1.73 -1.34 7.96
CA ASN A 279 -2.67 -0.86 6.95
C ASN A 279 -4.09 -1.29 7.30
N SER A 280 -5.07 -0.62 6.72
CA SER A 280 -6.48 -0.88 6.98
C SER A 280 -7.28 -1.08 5.69
N THR A 281 -8.52 -1.56 5.83
CA THR A 281 -9.45 -1.70 4.72
C THR A 281 -10.78 -1.01 5.01
N ASP A 282 -11.38 -0.45 3.94
CA ASP A 282 -12.76 0.06 3.90
C ASP A 282 -13.75 -0.97 3.38
N TRP A 283 -13.29 -2.13 2.92
CA TRP A 283 -14.16 -3.18 2.44
C TRP A 283 -15.13 -3.64 3.52
N ARG A 284 -16.40 -3.78 3.15
CA ARG A 284 -17.48 -4.26 4.02
C ARG A 284 -18.26 -5.34 3.30
N VAL A 285 -18.70 -6.32 4.05
CA VAL A 285 -19.52 -7.43 3.50
C VAL A 285 -20.84 -6.92 2.96
N GLU A 286 -21.43 -5.88 3.57
CA GLU A 286 -22.70 -5.28 3.15
C GLU A 286 -22.60 -4.67 1.74
N ASP A 287 -21.44 -4.11 1.37
CA ASP A 287 -21.24 -3.55 0.03
C ASP A 287 -21.16 -4.66 -1.03
N ALA A 288 -20.46 -5.76 -0.70
CA ALA A 288 -20.37 -6.92 -1.58
C ALA A 288 -21.76 -7.56 -1.80
N VAL A 289 -22.53 -7.73 -0.73
CA VAL A 289 -23.89 -8.28 -0.78
C VAL A 289 -24.82 -7.38 -1.59
N ARG A 290 -24.87 -6.08 -1.32
CA ARG A 290 -25.69 -5.13 -2.09
C ARG A 290 -25.37 -5.13 -3.58
N PHE A 291 -24.10 -5.18 -3.93
CA PHE A 291 -23.70 -5.26 -5.32
C PHE A 291 -24.13 -6.60 -5.94
N ALA A 292 -23.93 -7.71 -5.23
CA ALA A 292 -24.29 -9.05 -5.67
C ALA A 292 -25.80 -9.18 -5.91
N GLU A 293 -26.63 -8.68 -5.01
CA GLU A 293 -28.09 -8.66 -5.16
C GLU A 293 -28.53 -7.83 -6.37
N ARG A 294 -27.98 -6.61 -6.51
CA ARG A 294 -28.35 -5.69 -7.59
C ARG A 294 -27.88 -6.18 -8.96
N ALA A 295 -26.65 -6.68 -9.06
CA ALA A 295 -26.04 -7.04 -10.34
C ALA A 295 -26.34 -8.48 -10.77
N PHE A 296 -26.51 -9.40 -9.81
CA PHE A 296 -26.63 -10.84 -10.06
C PHE A 296 -27.89 -11.47 -9.45
N GLY A 297 -28.68 -10.74 -8.67
CA GLY A 297 -29.88 -11.26 -8.00
C GLY A 297 -29.56 -12.40 -7.00
N ALA A 298 -28.40 -12.37 -6.36
CA ALA A 298 -27.95 -13.40 -5.43
C ALA A 298 -27.09 -12.79 -4.31
N SER A 299 -27.49 -12.98 -3.06
CA SER A 299 -26.76 -12.56 -1.87
C SER A 299 -26.00 -13.70 -1.18
N ASP A 300 -26.47 -14.92 -1.36
CA ASP A 300 -25.76 -16.12 -0.90
C ASP A 300 -24.48 -16.36 -1.71
N ARG A 301 -23.39 -16.74 -1.01
CA ARG A 301 -22.05 -16.90 -1.60
C ARG A 301 -22.01 -17.97 -2.68
N SER A 302 -22.65 -19.11 -2.46
CA SER A 302 -22.65 -20.23 -3.38
C SER A 302 -23.50 -19.91 -4.62
N ALA A 303 -24.65 -19.25 -4.44
CA ALA A 303 -25.49 -18.77 -5.51
C ALA A 303 -24.78 -17.69 -6.35
N LEU A 304 -24.13 -16.73 -5.70
CA LEU A 304 -23.34 -15.71 -6.37
C LEU A 304 -22.16 -16.32 -7.14
N ARG A 305 -21.43 -17.26 -6.55
CA ARG A 305 -20.33 -17.99 -7.19
C ARG A 305 -20.78 -18.61 -8.50
N ARG A 306 -21.90 -19.32 -8.49
CA ARG A 306 -22.46 -19.92 -9.70
C ARG A 306 -22.73 -18.88 -10.78
N ARG A 307 -23.42 -17.81 -10.42
CA ARG A 307 -23.77 -16.74 -11.37
C ARG A 307 -22.55 -16.00 -11.91
N LEU A 308 -21.54 -15.72 -11.08
CA LEU A 308 -20.30 -15.08 -11.54
C LEU A 308 -19.51 -15.96 -12.52
N LEU A 309 -19.40 -17.26 -12.24
CA LEU A 309 -18.69 -18.19 -13.13
C LEU A 309 -19.42 -18.36 -14.48
N GLU A 310 -20.75 -18.35 -14.46
CA GLU A 310 -21.59 -18.36 -15.68
C GLU A 310 -21.54 -17.01 -16.41
N TRP A 311 -21.35 -15.89 -15.70
CA TRP A 311 -21.34 -14.53 -16.25
C TRP A 311 -20.00 -14.16 -16.92
N LEU A 312 -18.94 -14.90 -16.71
CA LEU A 312 -17.62 -14.63 -17.31
C LEU A 312 -17.66 -14.29 -18.82
N PRO A 313 -18.55 -14.83 -19.66
CA PRO A 313 -18.72 -14.42 -21.06
C PRO A 313 -19.06 -12.95 -21.30
N HIS A 314 -19.54 -12.23 -20.29
CA HIS A 314 -19.80 -10.79 -20.37
C HIS A 314 -18.58 -9.95 -20.03
N LEU A 315 -17.52 -10.56 -19.50
CA LEU A 315 -16.26 -9.89 -19.16
C LEU A 315 -15.33 -9.94 -20.38
N ARG A 316 -14.78 -8.78 -20.76
CA ARG A 316 -13.75 -8.70 -21.80
C ARG A 316 -12.36 -8.66 -21.18
N ALA A 317 -11.44 -9.41 -21.75
CA ALA A 317 -10.02 -9.32 -21.44
C ALA A 317 -9.45 -8.10 -22.16
N VAL A 318 -9.40 -6.96 -21.48
CA VAL A 318 -8.83 -5.72 -22.02
C VAL A 318 -7.39 -5.59 -21.49
N PRO A 319 -6.36 -5.94 -22.28
CA PRO A 319 -4.97 -5.82 -21.86
C PRO A 319 -4.58 -4.34 -21.73
N GLU A 320 -3.69 -4.03 -20.78
CA GLU A 320 -3.24 -2.66 -20.51
C GLU A 320 -2.16 -2.18 -21.47
N ASP A 321 -1.43 -3.13 -22.02
CA ASP A 321 -0.30 -2.88 -22.89
C ASP A 321 -0.17 -3.98 -23.96
N TYR A 322 0.66 -3.68 -24.96
CA TYR A 322 0.86 -4.58 -26.09
C TYR A 322 1.48 -5.93 -25.67
N GLY A 323 2.41 -5.96 -24.72
CA GLY A 323 3.06 -7.19 -24.27
C GLY A 323 2.09 -8.14 -23.60
N THR A 324 1.25 -7.62 -22.69
CA THR A 324 0.15 -8.37 -22.07
C THR A 324 -0.84 -8.88 -23.13
N GLY A 325 -1.26 -8.00 -24.05
CA GLY A 325 -2.19 -8.36 -25.13
C GLY A 325 -1.66 -9.46 -26.02
N ASN A 326 -0.43 -9.36 -26.45
CA ASN A 326 0.21 -10.37 -27.31
C ASN A 326 0.34 -11.73 -26.60
N THR A 327 0.74 -11.75 -25.33
CA THR A 327 0.86 -13.00 -24.54
C THR A 327 -0.49 -13.69 -24.39
N LEU A 328 -1.54 -12.96 -24.02
CA LEU A 328 -2.89 -13.52 -23.86
C LEU A 328 -3.47 -13.97 -25.19
N TRP A 329 -3.29 -13.19 -26.26
CA TRP A 329 -3.84 -13.52 -27.58
C TRP A 329 -3.26 -14.79 -28.16
N ASN A 330 -1.96 -14.99 -28.04
CA ASN A 330 -1.30 -16.19 -28.58
C ASN A 330 -1.76 -17.48 -27.88
N ALA A 331 -2.17 -17.41 -26.63
CA ALA A 331 -2.65 -18.53 -25.83
C ALA A 331 -4.18 -18.55 -25.63
N ARG A 332 -4.93 -17.60 -26.19
CA ARG A 332 -6.33 -17.33 -25.83
C ARG A 332 -7.23 -18.56 -25.74
N LYS A 333 -7.16 -19.46 -26.72
CA LYS A 333 -8.00 -20.66 -26.74
C LYS A 333 -7.67 -21.63 -25.60
N SER A 334 -6.40 -21.73 -25.23
CA SER A 334 -5.95 -22.65 -24.17
C SER A 334 -6.18 -22.11 -22.76
N ILE A 335 -6.52 -20.82 -22.61
CA ILE A 335 -6.84 -20.20 -21.33
C ILE A 335 -8.28 -19.69 -21.23
N GLY A 336 -9.14 -20.11 -22.18
CA GLY A 336 -10.56 -19.79 -22.18
C GLY A 336 -10.86 -18.33 -22.50
N ILE A 337 -10.11 -17.71 -23.40
CA ILE A 337 -10.42 -16.41 -24.02
C ILE A 337 -10.87 -16.66 -25.47
N ARG A 338 -12.00 -16.10 -25.85
CA ARG A 338 -12.59 -16.19 -27.19
C ARG A 338 -11.96 -15.18 -28.16
N ASP A 339 -12.23 -15.35 -29.45
CA ASP A 339 -11.71 -14.46 -30.51
C ASP A 339 -12.25 -13.01 -30.40
N ASP A 340 -13.34 -12.78 -29.68
CA ASP A 340 -13.90 -11.46 -29.35
C ASP A 340 -13.38 -10.87 -28.04
N TRP A 341 -12.36 -11.48 -27.46
CA TRP A 341 -11.77 -11.13 -26.18
C TRP A 341 -12.69 -11.33 -24.96
N THR A 342 -13.76 -12.08 -25.05
CA THR A 342 -14.55 -12.47 -23.89
C THR A 342 -14.03 -13.78 -23.28
N TYR A 343 -14.35 -14.00 -22.00
CA TYR A 343 -13.97 -15.24 -21.33
C TYR A 343 -15.01 -16.33 -21.57
N GLU A 344 -14.58 -17.59 -21.63
CA GLU A 344 -15.48 -18.72 -21.54
C GLU A 344 -15.98 -18.90 -20.11
N PRO A 345 -17.21 -19.41 -19.89
CA PRO A 345 -17.72 -19.69 -18.56
C PRO A 345 -16.88 -20.76 -17.86
N LEU A 346 -16.96 -20.82 -16.55
CA LEU A 346 -16.46 -21.92 -15.73
C LEU A 346 -17.65 -22.65 -15.10
N GLY A 347 -17.54 -23.97 -15.00
CA GLY A 347 -18.51 -24.76 -14.24
C GLY A 347 -18.46 -24.41 -12.74
N TYR A 348 -19.51 -24.77 -12.01
CA TYR A 348 -19.58 -24.57 -10.56
C TYR A 348 -18.58 -25.49 -9.81
N GLY A 349 -18.07 -25.01 -8.67
CA GLY A 349 -17.19 -25.74 -7.78
C GLY A 349 -16.56 -24.81 -6.73
N PRO A 350 -15.76 -25.36 -5.80
CA PRO A 350 -14.97 -24.56 -4.87
C PRO A 350 -14.11 -23.54 -5.64
N LEU A 351 -14.26 -22.25 -5.33
CA LEU A 351 -13.58 -21.17 -6.03
C LEU A 351 -12.41 -20.63 -5.20
N PHE A 352 -11.23 -20.68 -5.77
CA PHE A 352 -10.05 -20.00 -5.26
C PHE A 352 -9.79 -18.74 -6.08
N VAL A 353 -9.44 -17.66 -5.39
CA VAL A 353 -9.15 -16.38 -6.03
C VAL A 353 -7.77 -15.90 -5.58
N PHE A 354 -7.00 -15.41 -6.55
CA PHE A 354 -5.78 -14.65 -6.31
C PHE A 354 -6.02 -13.22 -6.78
N THR A 355 -5.57 -12.23 -5.99
CA THR A 355 -5.60 -10.82 -6.38
C THR A 355 -4.27 -10.15 -6.09
N GLY A 356 -3.72 -9.43 -7.09
CA GLY A 356 -2.47 -8.69 -6.92
C GLY A 356 -1.69 -8.51 -8.21
N ARG A 357 -0.52 -7.88 -8.12
CA ARG A 357 0.38 -7.78 -9.27
C ARG A 357 0.87 -9.18 -9.66
N LEU A 358 0.91 -9.47 -10.95
CA LEU A 358 1.45 -10.73 -11.47
C LEU A 358 2.97 -10.59 -11.59
N VAL A 359 3.65 -10.65 -10.45
CA VAL A 359 5.11 -10.53 -10.32
C VAL A 359 5.66 -11.65 -9.42
N PHE A 360 6.95 -11.96 -9.56
CA PHE A 360 7.62 -13.02 -8.81
C PHE A 360 7.40 -12.95 -7.30
N GLN A 361 7.41 -11.74 -6.73
CA GLN A 361 7.12 -11.49 -5.31
C GLN A 361 5.81 -12.13 -4.85
N LYS A 362 4.75 -12.00 -5.64
CA LYS A 362 3.40 -12.45 -5.27
C LYS A 362 3.14 -13.94 -5.47
N GLY A 363 4.06 -14.66 -6.12
CA GLY A 363 4.07 -16.12 -6.25
C GLY A 363 2.91 -16.75 -7.05
N PRO A 364 2.31 -16.10 -8.06
CA PRO A 364 1.22 -16.72 -8.82
C PRO A 364 1.64 -17.99 -9.55
N ASP A 365 2.94 -18.16 -9.85
CA ASP A 365 3.54 -19.38 -10.38
C ASP A 365 3.43 -20.57 -9.42
N LEU A 366 3.63 -20.34 -8.12
CA LEU A 366 3.48 -21.36 -7.08
C LEU A 366 2.01 -21.78 -6.94
N LEU A 367 1.08 -20.82 -7.04
CA LEU A 367 -0.35 -21.10 -7.00
C LEU A 367 -0.79 -21.99 -8.16
N ILE A 368 -0.41 -21.67 -9.39
CA ILE A 368 -0.79 -22.46 -10.58
C ILE A 368 -0.26 -23.91 -10.46
N ARG A 369 0.97 -24.10 -9.93
CA ARG A 369 1.53 -25.43 -9.69
C ARG A 369 0.74 -26.18 -8.63
N ALA A 370 0.45 -25.54 -7.48
CA ALA A 370 -0.35 -26.15 -6.42
C ALA A 370 -1.76 -26.51 -6.91
N PHE A 371 -2.37 -25.63 -7.69
CA PHE A 371 -3.73 -25.84 -8.19
C PHE A 371 -3.85 -27.04 -9.14
N ARG A 372 -2.81 -27.32 -9.94
CA ARG A 372 -2.76 -28.54 -10.75
C ARG A 372 -2.87 -29.80 -9.89
N GLU A 373 -2.21 -29.82 -8.73
CA GLU A 373 -2.29 -30.94 -7.79
C GLU A 373 -3.65 -30.98 -7.06
N VAL A 374 -4.24 -29.80 -6.76
CA VAL A 374 -5.61 -29.70 -6.20
C VAL A 374 -6.62 -30.39 -7.10
N LEU A 375 -6.53 -30.23 -8.43
CA LEU A 375 -7.47 -30.85 -9.39
C LEU A 375 -7.43 -32.38 -9.41
N GLN A 376 -6.36 -33.00 -8.95
CA GLN A 376 -6.28 -34.47 -8.79
C GLN A 376 -7.22 -34.96 -7.66
N GLU A 377 -7.44 -34.12 -6.65
CA GLU A 377 -8.26 -34.44 -5.49
C GLU A 377 -9.66 -33.80 -5.52
N VAL A 378 -9.76 -32.61 -6.11
CA VAL A 378 -10.99 -31.81 -6.24
C VAL A 378 -11.15 -31.37 -7.70
N PRO A 379 -11.60 -32.26 -8.60
CA PRO A 379 -11.65 -32.00 -10.05
C PRO A 379 -12.57 -30.84 -10.45
N ASP A 380 -13.56 -30.53 -9.61
CA ASP A 380 -14.49 -29.42 -9.79
C ASP A 380 -14.01 -28.09 -9.16
N ALA A 381 -12.81 -28.02 -8.61
CA ALA A 381 -12.24 -26.77 -8.13
C ALA A 381 -12.03 -25.75 -9.27
N ARG A 382 -12.15 -24.48 -8.96
CA ARG A 382 -11.99 -23.34 -9.88
C ARG A 382 -10.98 -22.35 -9.33
N LEU A 383 -10.18 -21.77 -10.23
CA LEU A 383 -9.20 -20.75 -9.90
C LEU A 383 -9.38 -19.54 -10.81
N ILE A 384 -9.52 -18.37 -10.21
CA ILE A 384 -9.46 -17.09 -10.90
C ILE A 384 -8.26 -16.29 -10.41
N VAL A 385 -7.35 -16.00 -11.32
CA VAL A 385 -6.16 -15.16 -11.08
C VAL A 385 -6.45 -13.77 -11.61
N ILE A 386 -6.57 -12.78 -10.73
CA ILE A 386 -6.89 -11.39 -11.08
C ILE A 386 -5.65 -10.54 -10.79
N GLY A 387 -5.09 -9.89 -11.83
CA GLY A 387 -3.91 -9.07 -11.59
C GLY A 387 -3.32 -8.42 -12.83
N ILE A 388 -2.27 -7.64 -12.59
CA ILE A 388 -1.59 -6.86 -13.61
C ILE A 388 -0.15 -7.34 -13.71
N PRO A 389 0.39 -7.63 -14.91
CA PRO A 389 1.76 -8.14 -15.09
C PRO A 389 2.86 -7.17 -14.65
N SER A 390 2.59 -5.87 -14.59
CA SER A 390 3.58 -4.85 -14.20
C SER A 390 4.95 -4.97 -14.90
N GLY A 391 4.94 -5.33 -16.19
CA GLY A 391 6.14 -5.48 -17.02
C GLY A 391 6.79 -6.88 -16.98
N ASP A 392 6.33 -7.78 -16.12
CA ASP A 392 6.86 -9.17 -16.05
C ASP A 392 6.12 -10.10 -17.04
N TYR A 393 6.39 -9.91 -18.33
CA TYR A 393 5.74 -10.69 -19.39
C TYR A 393 6.23 -12.15 -19.44
N ALA A 394 7.45 -12.43 -18.97
CA ALA A 394 7.97 -13.77 -18.88
C ALA A 394 7.16 -14.60 -17.87
N LEU A 395 6.93 -14.07 -16.69
CA LEU A 395 6.07 -14.70 -15.68
C LEU A 395 4.64 -14.88 -16.19
N LEU A 396 4.07 -13.88 -16.87
CA LEU A 396 2.74 -14.02 -17.48
C LEU A 396 2.71 -15.16 -18.50
N GLY A 397 3.73 -15.27 -19.35
CA GLY A 397 3.89 -16.38 -20.30
C GLY A 397 3.91 -17.75 -19.63
N ASP A 398 4.67 -17.88 -18.54
CA ASP A 398 4.75 -19.10 -17.74
C ASP A 398 3.39 -19.44 -17.09
N LEU A 399 2.69 -18.46 -16.52
CA LEU A 399 1.35 -18.66 -15.94
C LEU A 399 0.35 -19.17 -17.00
N VAL A 400 0.34 -18.54 -18.16
CA VAL A 400 -0.53 -18.91 -19.29
C VAL A 400 -0.19 -20.32 -19.79
N SER A 401 1.08 -20.65 -19.95
CA SER A 401 1.55 -21.97 -20.36
C SER A 401 1.10 -23.07 -19.39
N HIS A 402 1.25 -22.85 -18.09
CA HIS A 402 0.80 -23.80 -17.07
C HIS A 402 -0.74 -23.91 -17.00
N ALA A 403 -1.46 -22.79 -17.13
CA ALA A 403 -2.93 -22.78 -17.13
C ALA A 403 -3.54 -23.47 -18.33
N SER A 404 -2.82 -23.56 -19.46
CA SER A 404 -3.31 -24.16 -20.71
C SER A 404 -3.75 -25.63 -20.59
N SER A 405 -3.18 -26.36 -19.63
CA SER A 405 -3.60 -27.75 -19.32
C SER A 405 -4.83 -27.82 -18.40
N MET A 406 -5.34 -26.68 -17.93
CA MET A 406 -6.45 -26.58 -16.97
C MET A 406 -7.55 -25.60 -17.45
N THR A 407 -7.78 -25.55 -18.76
CA THR A 407 -8.69 -24.59 -19.42
C THR A 407 -10.11 -24.59 -18.83
N ASN A 408 -10.59 -25.76 -18.39
CA ASN A 408 -11.92 -25.89 -17.80
C ASN A 408 -12.00 -25.43 -16.33
N ASN A 409 -10.87 -25.08 -15.71
CA ASN A 409 -10.78 -24.83 -14.27
C ASN A 409 -10.15 -23.49 -13.93
N VAL A 410 -9.38 -22.86 -14.83
CA VAL A 410 -8.59 -21.66 -14.56
C VAL A 410 -8.98 -20.51 -15.48
N ARG A 411 -9.06 -19.28 -14.97
CA ARG A 411 -9.08 -18.03 -15.75
C ARG A 411 -8.05 -17.06 -15.21
N ILE A 412 -7.33 -16.42 -16.14
CA ILE A 412 -6.37 -15.34 -15.84
C ILE A 412 -6.96 -14.03 -16.34
N ILE A 413 -7.31 -13.14 -15.43
CA ILE A 413 -7.86 -11.81 -15.71
C ILE A 413 -6.75 -10.78 -15.52
N ALA A 414 -5.94 -10.60 -16.57
CA ALA A 414 -4.80 -9.67 -16.56
C ALA A 414 -5.25 -8.28 -17.04
N SER A 415 -6.08 -7.61 -16.26
CA SER A 415 -6.68 -6.32 -16.62
C SER A 415 -7.04 -5.48 -15.39
N ARG A 416 -6.92 -4.15 -15.51
CA ARG A 416 -7.48 -3.17 -14.55
C ARG A 416 -8.98 -2.91 -14.76
N SER A 417 -9.54 -3.35 -15.86
CA SER A 417 -10.93 -3.07 -16.21
C SER A 417 -11.96 -3.75 -15.30
N LEU A 418 -11.51 -4.66 -14.44
CA LEU A 418 -12.37 -5.23 -13.40
C LEU A 418 -12.64 -4.18 -12.32
N GLY A 419 -13.81 -3.57 -12.33
CA GLY A 419 -14.22 -2.58 -11.32
C GLY A 419 -14.16 -3.13 -9.90
N GLN A 420 -13.96 -2.26 -8.92
CA GLN A 420 -13.80 -2.64 -7.50
C GLN A 420 -14.97 -3.47 -6.96
N ASP A 421 -16.20 -3.16 -7.36
CA ASP A 421 -17.38 -3.90 -6.90
C ASP A 421 -17.40 -5.34 -7.43
N LEU A 422 -17.01 -5.54 -8.68
CA LEU A 422 -16.92 -6.87 -9.26
C LEU A 422 -15.76 -7.67 -8.65
N LEU A 423 -14.63 -7.03 -8.38
CA LEU A 423 -13.53 -7.65 -7.63
C LEU A 423 -13.98 -8.10 -6.23
N LYS A 424 -14.70 -7.24 -5.49
CA LYS A 424 -15.27 -7.59 -4.18
C LYS A 424 -16.24 -8.78 -4.30
N ALA A 425 -17.05 -8.83 -5.35
CA ALA A 425 -17.99 -9.93 -5.58
C ALA A 425 -17.27 -11.27 -5.82
N PHE A 426 -16.20 -11.29 -6.62
CA PHE A 426 -15.38 -12.48 -6.81
C PHE A 426 -14.74 -12.94 -5.50
N VAL A 427 -14.13 -12.02 -4.75
CA VAL A 427 -13.50 -12.33 -3.47
C VAL A 427 -14.57 -12.80 -2.45
N TYR A 428 -15.70 -12.11 -2.34
CA TYR A 428 -16.80 -12.49 -1.44
C TYR A 428 -17.33 -13.89 -1.75
N SER A 429 -17.51 -14.25 -3.03
CA SER A 429 -18.03 -15.56 -3.45
C SER A 429 -17.00 -16.70 -3.33
N ALA A 430 -15.72 -16.39 -3.11
CA ALA A 430 -14.66 -17.38 -3.07
C ALA A 430 -14.74 -18.32 -1.86
N THR A 431 -14.29 -19.55 -2.06
CA THR A 431 -14.00 -20.49 -0.98
C THR A 431 -12.88 -19.93 -0.11
N ALA A 432 -11.78 -19.50 -0.75
CA ALA A 432 -10.68 -18.81 -0.10
C ALA A 432 -9.96 -17.87 -1.07
N LEU A 433 -9.35 -16.81 -0.53
CA LEU A 433 -8.29 -16.07 -1.22
C LEU A 433 -6.96 -16.78 -1.00
N VAL A 434 -6.13 -16.89 -2.04
CA VAL A 434 -4.81 -17.54 -1.96
C VAL A 434 -3.71 -16.51 -2.19
N MET A 435 -2.80 -16.39 -1.23
CA MET A 435 -1.67 -15.44 -1.26
C MET A 435 -0.34 -16.15 -1.08
N PRO A 436 0.23 -16.75 -2.11
CA PRO A 436 1.51 -17.48 -2.04
C PRO A 436 2.69 -16.51 -2.20
N SER A 437 2.64 -15.35 -1.57
CA SER A 437 3.67 -14.32 -1.67
C SER A 437 4.98 -14.82 -1.04
N ARG A 438 6.11 -14.62 -1.75
CA ARG A 438 7.45 -14.92 -1.24
C ARG A 438 7.87 -13.96 -0.13
N TRP A 439 7.44 -12.72 -0.23
CA TRP A 439 7.51 -11.71 0.84
C TRP A 439 6.35 -10.74 0.72
N GLU A 440 5.82 -10.29 1.86
CA GLU A 440 4.64 -9.42 1.90
C GLU A 440 4.72 -8.49 3.11
N PRO A 441 4.96 -7.19 2.91
CA PRO A 441 5.09 -6.25 4.04
C PRO A 441 3.90 -6.27 4.99
N PHE A 442 2.67 -6.39 4.48
CA PHE A 442 1.46 -6.43 5.29
C PHE A 442 0.43 -7.48 4.82
N GLY A 443 0.08 -7.45 3.54
CA GLY A 443 -0.98 -8.30 2.99
C GLY A 443 -2.35 -7.64 2.94
N LEU A 444 -2.42 -6.45 2.32
CA LEU A 444 -3.69 -5.70 2.22
C LEU A 444 -4.82 -6.53 1.59
N SER A 445 -4.51 -7.31 0.53
CA SER A 445 -5.51 -8.19 -0.11
C SER A 445 -6.04 -9.28 0.84
N ALA A 446 -5.22 -9.76 1.80
CA ALA A 446 -5.69 -10.68 2.83
C ALA A 446 -6.72 -10.01 3.74
N VAL A 447 -6.41 -8.80 4.20
CA VAL A 447 -7.31 -8.03 5.06
C VAL A 447 -8.60 -7.65 4.31
N GLU A 448 -8.52 -7.29 3.04
CA GLU A 448 -9.67 -7.03 2.16
C GLU A 448 -10.57 -8.26 2.00
N ALA A 449 -9.98 -9.43 1.78
CA ALA A 449 -10.74 -10.68 1.71
C ALA A 449 -11.41 -11.04 3.04
N MET A 450 -10.66 -10.95 4.14
CA MET A 450 -11.21 -11.19 5.48
C MET A 450 -12.33 -10.22 5.85
N ALA A 451 -12.26 -8.96 5.39
CA ALA A 451 -13.30 -7.95 5.61
C ALA A 451 -14.65 -8.32 5.01
N VAL A 452 -14.67 -9.09 3.94
CA VAL A 452 -15.89 -9.63 3.33
C VAL A 452 -16.15 -11.09 3.75
N GLY A 453 -15.45 -11.58 4.77
CA GLY A 453 -15.63 -12.93 5.33
C GLY A 453 -15.06 -14.03 4.43
N THR A 454 -14.03 -13.76 3.64
CA THR A 454 -13.35 -14.77 2.83
C THR A 454 -12.07 -15.21 3.52
N PRO A 455 -11.96 -16.50 3.92
CA PRO A 455 -10.75 -17.02 4.54
C PRO A 455 -9.56 -16.94 3.62
N VAL A 456 -8.36 -16.84 4.21
CA VAL A 456 -7.11 -16.66 3.47
C VAL A 456 -6.21 -17.87 3.61
N ILE A 457 -5.66 -18.35 2.51
CA ILE A 457 -4.59 -19.33 2.48
C ILE A 457 -3.32 -18.59 2.04
N ALA A 458 -2.33 -18.51 2.91
CA ALA A 458 -1.13 -17.72 2.65
C ALA A 458 0.14 -18.41 3.08
N TYR A 459 1.27 -18.06 2.47
CA TYR A 459 2.58 -18.37 3.07
C TYR A 459 2.78 -17.57 4.35
N GLY A 460 3.34 -18.21 5.37
CA GLY A 460 3.65 -17.60 6.66
C GLY A 460 4.86 -16.67 6.59
N VAL A 461 4.79 -15.61 5.79
CA VAL A 461 5.86 -14.63 5.59
C VAL A 461 5.44 -13.26 6.12
N ASP A 462 6.39 -12.53 6.66
CA ASP A 462 6.27 -11.13 7.09
C ASP A 462 4.87 -10.76 7.65
N GLY A 463 4.21 -9.75 7.07
CA GLY A 463 2.90 -9.26 7.50
C GLY A 463 1.77 -10.29 7.39
N LEU A 464 1.85 -11.27 6.49
CA LEU A 464 0.84 -12.35 6.39
C LEU A 464 0.80 -13.22 7.65
N SER A 465 1.96 -13.44 8.28
CA SER A 465 2.04 -14.17 9.56
C SER A 465 1.34 -13.47 10.73
N GLU A 466 1.06 -12.17 10.58
CA GLU A 466 0.34 -11.37 11.59
C GLU A 466 -1.12 -11.14 11.22
N THR A 467 -1.42 -11.03 9.91
CA THR A 467 -2.79 -10.75 9.45
C THR A 467 -3.69 -11.97 9.53
N VAL A 468 -3.18 -13.15 9.16
CA VAL A 468 -3.92 -14.42 9.15
C VAL A 468 -3.66 -15.19 10.44
N ILE A 469 -4.71 -15.74 11.05
CA ILE A 469 -4.60 -16.70 12.16
C ILE A 469 -4.76 -18.10 11.58
N ASP A 470 -3.74 -18.93 11.76
CA ASP A 470 -3.74 -20.30 11.26
C ASP A 470 -4.75 -21.17 12.03
N LEU A 471 -5.66 -21.81 11.32
CA LEU A 471 -6.62 -22.77 11.88
C LEU A 471 -5.97 -23.93 12.63
N ARG A 472 -4.75 -24.32 12.27
CA ARG A 472 -3.98 -25.35 12.97
C ARG A 472 -3.50 -24.90 14.35
N ALA A 473 -3.26 -23.59 14.51
CA ALA A 473 -2.85 -22.99 15.78
C ALA A 473 -4.06 -22.67 16.67
N SER A 474 -5.18 -22.27 16.09
CA SER A 474 -6.43 -21.96 16.81
C SER A 474 -7.65 -22.27 15.95
N ALA A 475 -8.33 -23.36 16.25
CA ALA A 475 -9.59 -23.70 15.59
C ALA A 475 -10.74 -22.73 15.95
N GLU A 476 -10.64 -22.04 17.10
CA GLU A 476 -11.67 -21.10 17.57
C GLU A 476 -11.57 -19.73 16.94
N GLU A 477 -10.35 -19.23 16.72
CA GLU A 477 -10.07 -17.88 16.21
C GLU A 477 -9.52 -17.86 14.79
N GLY A 478 -9.21 -19.04 14.22
CA GLY A 478 -8.59 -19.17 12.92
C GLY A 478 -9.35 -18.45 11.82
N THR A 479 -8.62 -17.77 10.96
CA THR A 479 -9.15 -16.98 9.82
C THR A 479 -8.75 -17.57 8.46
N GLY A 480 -7.98 -18.66 8.47
CA GLY A 480 -7.50 -19.33 7.29
C GLY A 480 -6.30 -20.23 7.58
N PHE A 481 -5.40 -20.40 6.63
CA PHE A 481 -4.21 -21.23 6.76
C PHE A 481 -2.94 -20.43 6.48
N LEU A 482 -1.93 -20.59 7.35
CA LEU A 482 -0.57 -20.17 7.11
C LEU A 482 0.27 -21.40 6.79
N VAL A 483 0.79 -21.51 5.59
CA VAL A 483 1.58 -22.65 5.14
C VAL A 483 3.05 -22.28 5.01
N ALA A 484 3.94 -23.28 5.00
CA ALA A 484 5.37 -23.04 4.90
C ALA A 484 5.71 -22.29 3.60
N PRO A 485 6.59 -21.27 3.66
CA PRO A 485 7.02 -20.52 2.48
C PRO A 485 7.50 -21.42 1.35
N GLU A 486 7.04 -21.14 0.14
CA GLU A 486 7.35 -21.87 -1.11
C GLU A 486 6.94 -23.35 -1.14
N SER A 487 6.24 -23.85 -0.12
CA SER A 487 5.73 -25.22 -0.09
C SER A 487 4.47 -25.36 -0.95
N VAL A 488 4.64 -25.80 -2.19
CA VAL A 488 3.54 -26.11 -3.12
C VAL A 488 2.64 -27.22 -2.53
N ARG A 489 3.23 -28.21 -1.85
CA ARG A 489 2.50 -29.31 -1.20
C ARG A 489 1.57 -28.79 -0.11
N GLU A 490 2.08 -28.01 0.86
CA GLU A 490 1.23 -27.51 1.94
C GLU A 490 0.16 -26.54 1.42
N LEU A 491 0.50 -25.75 0.39
CA LEU A 491 -0.45 -24.87 -0.27
C LEU A 491 -1.61 -25.68 -0.89
N LYS A 492 -1.29 -26.79 -1.59
CA LYS A 492 -2.26 -27.72 -2.14
C LYS A 492 -3.11 -28.34 -1.03
N ASP A 493 -2.49 -28.86 0.04
CA ASP A 493 -3.19 -29.52 1.14
C ASP A 493 -4.18 -28.55 1.84
N ALA A 494 -3.79 -27.28 2.05
CA ALA A 494 -4.65 -26.26 2.59
C ALA A 494 -5.85 -25.92 1.66
N MET A 495 -5.60 -25.86 0.36
CA MET A 495 -6.66 -25.62 -0.64
C MET A 495 -7.66 -26.79 -0.69
N VAL A 496 -7.20 -28.04 -0.68
CA VAL A 496 -8.05 -29.24 -0.62
C VAL A 496 -8.89 -29.24 0.66
N THR A 497 -8.28 -28.92 1.80
CA THR A 497 -8.98 -28.81 3.08
C THR A 497 -10.05 -27.72 3.05
N ALA A 498 -9.73 -26.53 2.55
CA ALA A 498 -10.69 -25.43 2.41
C ALA A 498 -11.87 -25.79 1.50
N ALA A 499 -11.60 -26.51 0.39
CA ALA A 499 -12.66 -27.02 -0.48
C ALA A 499 -13.58 -28.03 0.24
N ALA A 500 -13.00 -28.95 0.98
CA ALA A 500 -13.75 -29.96 1.76
C ALA A 500 -14.62 -29.31 2.84
N LEU A 501 -14.07 -28.34 3.59
CA LEU A 501 -14.81 -27.60 4.62
C LEU A 501 -15.92 -26.75 4.03
N SER A 502 -15.65 -26.02 2.95
CA SER A 502 -16.66 -25.20 2.25
C SER A 502 -17.83 -26.07 1.76
N LYS A 503 -17.55 -27.19 1.09
CA LYS A 503 -18.60 -28.11 0.64
C LYS A 503 -19.39 -28.69 1.82
N ALA A 504 -18.72 -29.14 2.88
CA ALA A 504 -19.37 -29.77 4.02
C ALA A 504 -20.30 -28.81 4.79
N TYR A 505 -19.82 -27.61 5.08
CA TYR A 505 -20.51 -26.69 5.98
C TYR A 505 -21.39 -25.64 5.27
N GLU A 506 -21.12 -25.33 3.99
CA GLU A 506 -21.91 -24.36 3.22
C GLU A 506 -22.91 -25.06 2.28
N GLU A 507 -22.55 -26.23 1.73
CA GLU A 507 -23.37 -26.94 0.73
C GLU A 507 -23.95 -28.28 1.24
N GLY A 508 -23.53 -28.73 2.44
CA GLY A 508 -23.99 -30.00 3.03
C GLY A 508 -23.34 -31.25 2.42
N ASP A 509 -22.34 -31.07 1.53
CA ASP A 509 -21.61 -32.19 0.87
C ASP A 509 -20.35 -32.55 1.64
N ARG A 510 -20.38 -33.65 2.39
CA ARG A 510 -19.24 -34.15 3.18
C ARG A 510 -18.34 -35.13 2.44
N SER A 511 -18.51 -35.32 1.14
CA SER A 511 -17.77 -36.32 0.33
C SER A 511 -16.25 -36.14 0.36
N LEU A 512 -15.76 -34.90 0.55
CA LEU A 512 -14.35 -34.59 0.60
C LEU A 512 -13.75 -34.52 2.02
N MET A 513 -14.57 -34.70 3.09
CA MET A 513 -14.07 -34.52 4.47
C MET A 513 -12.92 -35.46 4.86
N GLY A 514 -12.84 -36.65 4.23
CA GLY A 514 -11.71 -37.56 4.44
C GLY A 514 -10.36 -37.04 3.91
N LYS A 515 -10.35 -35.94 3.14
CA LYS A 515 -9.15 -35.27 2.63
C LYS A 515 -8.76 -34.03 3.43
N ALA A 516 -9.63 -33.56 4.31
CA ALA A 516 -9.36 -32.43 5.18
C ALA A 516 -8.48 -32.85 6.36
N PHE A 517 -7.45 -32.07 6.66
CA PHE A 517 -6.59 -32.32 7.82
C PHE A 517 -7.11 -31.64 9.10
N VAL A 518 -8.18 -30.85 9.03
CA VAL A 518 -8.89 -30.29 10.17
C VAL A 518 -10.40 -30.35 9.88
N ASP A 519 -11.23 -30.43 10.93
CA ASP A 519 -12.69 -30.34 10.83
C ASP A 519 -13.17 -29.14 11.68
N VAL A 520 -13.49 -28.04 11.00
CA VAL A 520 -13.96 -26.78 11.61
C VAL A 520 -15.07 -26.21 10.75
N ASP A 521 -16.12 -25.70 11.38
CA ASP A 521 -17.21 -25.03 10.64
C ASP A 521 -16.67 -23.83 9.84
N TRP A 522 -16.69 -23.94 8.49
CA TRP A 522 -16.14 -22.94 7.59
C TRP A 522 -16.86 -21.59 7.68
N ARG A 523 -18.13 -21.60 8.10
CA ARG A 523 -18.90 -20.35 8.33
C ARG A 523 -18.35 -19.60 9.53
N ARG A 524 -17.93 -20.31 10.60
CA ARG A 524 -17.26 -19.71 11.76
C ARG A 524 -15.92 -19.10 11.38
N VAL A 525 -15.16 -19.75 10.50
CA VAL A 525 -13.89 -19.19 9.98
C VAL A 525 -14.11 -17.87 9.26
N ARG A 526 -15.20 -17.76 8.49
CA ARG A 526 -15.61 -16.51 7.83
C ARG A 526 -15.97 -15.41 8.82
N GLU A 527 -16.69 -15.74 9.88
CA GLU A 527 -17.04 -14.80 10.95
C GLU A 527 -15.81 -14.31 11.72
N ASN A 528 -14.87 -15.22 12.00
CA ASN A 528 -13.60 -14.89 12.64
C ASN A 528 -12.78 -13.92 11.77
N ALA A 529 -12.75 -14.15 10.47
CA ALA A 529 -12.05 -13.28 9.52
C ALA A 529 -12.59 -11.84 9.59
N MET A 530 -13.91 -11.65 9.54
CA MET A 530 -14.54 -10.32 9.67
C MET A 530 -14.28 -9.71 11.05
N ARG A 531 -14.44 -10.46 12.13
CA ARG A 531 -14.22 -9.98 13.50
C ARG A 531 -12.78 -9.48 13.70
N ARG A 532 -11.79 -10.21 13.16
CA ARG A 532 -10.40 -9.80 13.23
C ARG A 532 -10.15 -8.48 12.50
N VAL A 533 -10.74 -8.29 11.31
CA VAL A 533 -10.63 -7.02 10.59
C VAL A 533 -11.27 -5.89 11.38
N ASP A 534 -12.44 -6.10 11.95
CA ASP A 534 -13.16 -5.07 12.69
C ASP A 534 -12.39 -4.63 13.95
N SER A 535 -11.69 -5.55 14.62
CA SER A 535 -10.90 -5.22 15.81
C SER A 535 -9.54 -4.57 15.50
N GLU A 536 -8.86 -4.99 14.41
CA GLU A 536 -7.44 -4.67 14.23
C GLU A 536 -7.12 -3.83 12.98
N PHE A 537 -7.94 -3.96 11.91
CA PHE A 537 -7.58 -3.49 10.57
C PHE A 537 -8.59 -2.51 9.96
N ARG A 538 -9.43 -1.87 10.80
CA ARG A 538 -10.24 -0.72 10.39
C ARG A 538 -9.44 0.57 10.50
N GLN A 539 -9.78 1.56 9.68
CA GLN A 539 -9.04 2.82 9.59
C GLN A 539 -8.90 3.55 10.95
N ARG A 540 -9.93 3.49 11.81
CA ARG A 540 -9.85 4.07 13.16
C ARG A 540 -8.79 3.38 14.03
N ALA A 541 -8.70 2.04 14.01
CA ALA A 541 -7.70 1.30 14.77
C ALA A 541 -6.27 1.62 14.28
N THR A 542 -6.09 1.70 12.98
CA THR A 542 -4.82 2.12 12.35
C THR A 542 -4.45 3.55 12.73
N ALA A 543 -5.41 4.48 12.69
CA ALA A 543 -5.18 5.88 13.04
C ALA A 543 -4.79 6.08 14.52
N VAL A 544 -5.36 5.28 15.44
CA VAL A 544 -4.93 5.29 16.85
C VAL A 544 -3.45 4.93 16.98
N ARG A 545 -3.01 3.85 16.32
CA ARG A 545 -1.58 3.46 16.30
C ARG A 545 -0.69 4.52 15.69
N LEU A 546 -1.16 5.16 14.62
CA LEU A 546 -0.42 6.24 13.97
C LEU A 546 -0.32 7.48 14.87
N LEU A 547 -1.40 7.83 15.58
CA LEU A 547 -1.40 8.93 16.54
C LEU A 547 -0.46 8.66 17.72
N ASP A 548 -0.37 7.42 18.19
CA ASP A 548 0.60 7.04 19.22
C ASP A 548 2.05 7.17 18.71
N CYS A 549 2.29 6.85 17.42
CA CYS A 549 3.57 7.09 16.78
C CYS A 549 3.90 8.59 16.69
N TYR A 550 2.91 9.42 16.35
CA TYR A 550 3.06 10.88 16.34
C TYR A 550 3.40 11.44 17.73
N ARG A 551 2.72 10.98 18.78
CA ARG A 551 3.03 11.36 20.18
C ARG A 551 4.45 10.99 20.59
N LYS A 552 4.94 9.82 20.12
CA LYS A 552 6.34 9.43 20.29
C LYS A 552 7.29 10.40 19.58
N ALA A 553 6.98 10.75 18.32
CA ALA A 553 7.78 11.70 17.56
C ALA A 553 7.79 13.10 18.19
N VAL A 554 6.68 13.58 18.76
CA VAL A 554 6.62 14.87 19.48
C VAL A 554 7.60 14.89 20.65
N LYS A 555 7.66 13.81 21.44
CA LYS A 555 8.63 13.71 22.55
C LYS A 555 10.07 13.77 22.06
N MET A 556 10.38 13.11 20.96
CA MET A 556 11.73 13.11 20.36
C MET A 556 12.09 14.50 19.80
N ALA A 557 11.15 15.19 19.15
CA ALA A 557 11.35 16.56 18.68
C ALA A 557 11.61 17.55 19.82
N GLN A 558 11.01 17.34 21.00
CA GLN A 558 11.31 18.14 22.20
C GLN A 558 12.77 18.01 22.65
N TYR A 559 13.34 16.80 22.61
CA TYR A 559 14.77 16.61 22.89
C TYR A 559 15.65 17.35 21.87
N ARG A 560 15.28 17.32 20.60
CA ARG A 560 15.97 18.07 19.54
C ARG A 560 15.90 19.58 19.78
N ALA A 561 14.73 20.10 20.15
CA ALA A 561 14.57 21.51 20.51
C ALA A 561 15.46 21.94 21.67
N LEU A 562 15.60 21.10 22.69
CA LEU A 562 16.50 21.37 23.83
C LEU A 562 17.99 21.41 23.45
N SER A 563 18.39 20.72 22.40
CA SER A 563 19.77 20.64 21.93
C SER A 563 20.18 21.83 21.06
N PHE A 564 19.23 22.46 20.38
CA PHE A 564 19.46 23.57 19.44
C PHE A 564 18.75 24.88 19.84
N GLY A 565 17.92 24.88 20.85
CA GLY A 565 17.25 26.05 21.41
C GLY A 565 18.11 26.75 22.46
#